data_4a43718bcf36321aedfce84e9d6d8328
#
_entry.id   4a43718bcf36321aedfce84e9d6d8328
#
_cell.length_a   1.000
_cell.length_b   1.000
_cell.length_c   1.000
_cell.angle_alpha   90.00
_cell.angle_beta   90.00
_cell.angle_gamma   90.00
#
_symmetry.space_group_name_H-M   'P 1'
#
loop_
_entity.id
_entity.type
_entity.pdbx_description
1 polymer ?
#
loop_
_entity_poly.entity_id
_entity_poly.type
_entity_poly.pdbx_seq_one_letter_code
_entity_poly.pdbx_strand_id
1 'polypeptide(L)'
;GVDTSKTDVAFHQIKRNHTLHLSGTPFKALANDKFPSDAIYNWTYADEQKAKAGWNDAERNNPYENLPQLNLFTYQMSEIIREELQQGVEIEGETEEYAFDLNLFFSVKANGDFVYEESVDRFLDALTSQEKFPFSTPELRAKLKHTFWLLNRVDSAKALAKKLKAHPVFGEYE
;
A
#
# COMPACT_ATOMS: atom_id res chain seq x y z
N GLY A 1 0.38 11.62 -19.26
CA GLY A 1 0.14 10.71 -20.36
C GLY A 1 1.26 10.84 -21.37
N VAL A 2 1.88 9.72 -21.73
CA VAL A 2 2.85 9.69 -22.83
C VAL A 2 2.06 9.98 -24.12
N ASP A 3 2.50 10.99 -24.87
CA ASP A 3 1.92 11.30 -26.16
C ASP A 3 2.27 10.17 -27.16
N THR A 4 1.34 9.25 -27.33
CA THR A 4 1.51 8.07 -28.18
C THR A 4 1.43 8.39 -29.68
N SER A 5 1.05 9.60 -30.07
CA SER A 5 0.82 9.99 -31.44
C SER A 5 2.08 9.91 -32.32
N LYS A 6 3.24 10.31 -31.77
CA LYS A 6 4.54 10.24 -32.48
C LYS A 6 5.11 8.83 -32.58
N THR A 7 4.83 8.01 -31.56
CA THR A 7 5.25 6.61 -31.53
C THR A 7 4.38 5.76 -32.49
N ASP A 8 3.11 6.05 -32.60
CA ASP A 8 2.20 5.34 -33.53
C ASP A 8 2.61 5.51 -34.99
N VAL A 9 3.03 6.69 -35.41
CA VAL A 9 3.49 6.92 -36.80
C VAL A 9 4.72 6.08 -37.15
N ALA A 10 5.68 5.96 -36.22
CA ALA A 10 6.87 5.13 -36.42
C ALA A 10 6.52 3.63 -36.47
N PHE A 11 5.56 3.20 -35.67
CA PHE A 11 5.11 1.80 -35.65
C PHE A 11 4.30 1.39 -36.88
N HIS A 12 3.61 2.31 -37.55
CA HIS A 12 2.88 2.00 -38.81
C HIS A 12 3.83 1.68 -39.97
N GLN A 13 5.10 2.08 -39.91
CA GLN A 13 6.09 1.76 -40.92
C GLN A 13 6.67 0.33 -40.78
N ILE A 14 6.46 -0.32 -39.64
CA ILE A 14 6.96 -1.67 -39.39
C ILE A 14 5.86 -2.67 -39.81
N LYS A 15 6.17 -3.49 -40.80
CA LYS A 15 5.28 -4.57 -41.24
C LYS A 15 5.25 -5.67 -40.16
N ARG A 16 4.12 -5.76 -39.43
CA ARG A 16 3.93 -6.72 -38.34
C ARG A 16 2.96 -7.78 -38.72
N ASN A 17 3.31 -9.05 -38.52
CA ASN A 17 2.38 -10.16 -38.70
C ASN A 17 1.54 -10.38 -37.44
N HIS A 18 2.15 -10.23 -36.27
CA HIS A 18 1.50 -10.40 -34.96
C HIS A 18 2.01 -9.33 -33.98
N THR A 19 1.19 -8.99 -33.02
CA THR A 19 1.56 -8.06 -31.93
C THR A 19 1.07 -8.64 -30.62
N LEU A 20 1.97 -8.74 -29.64
CA LEU A 20 1.66 -9.09 -28.26
C LEU A 20 1.66 -7.82 -27.42
N HIS A 21 0.55 -7.56 -26.74
CA HIS A 21 0.43 -6.48 -25.80
C HIS A 21 0.53 -7.02 -24.36
N LEU A 22 1.45 -6.52 -23.57
CA LEU A 22 1.64 -6.89 -22.17
C LEU A 22 1.33 -5.69 -21.29
N SER A 23 0.54 -5.89 -20.24
CA SER A 23 0.20 -4.84 -19.27
C SER A 23 -0.06 -5.44 -17.90
N GLY A 24 0.51 -4.84 -16.85
CA GLY A 24 0.16 -5.15 -15.46
C GLY A 24 -1.14 -4.47 -14.98
N THR A 25 -1.63 -3.47 -15.74
CA THR A 25 -2.86 -2.72 -15.43
C THR A 25 -3.74 -2.56 -16.66
N PRO A 26 -4.34 -3.65 -17.18
CA PRO A 26 -5.02 -3.65 -18.46
C PRO A 26 -6.43 -3.02 -18.45
N PHE A 27 -6.88 -2.45 -17.32
CA PHE A 27 -8.25 -2.01 -17.08
C PHE A 27 -8.84 -1.13 -18.20
N LYS A 28 -8.04 -0.16 -18.67
CA LYS A 28 -8.47 0.77 -19.71
C LYS A 28 -8.64 0.10 -21.08
N ALA A 29 -7.78 -0.88 -21.38
CA ALA A 29 -7.82 -1.62 -22.64
C ALA A 29 -8.98 -2.62 -22.64
N LEU A 30 -9.26 -3.26 -21.50
CA LEU A 30 -10.35 -4.21 -21.33
C LEU A 30 -11.72 -3.49 -21.31
N ALA A 31 -11.82 -2.33 -20.69
CA ALA A 31 -13.06 -1.56 -20.60
C ALA A 31 -13.55 -0.98 -21.95
N ASN A 32 -12.67 -0.89 -22.94
CA ASN A 32 -12.98 -0.31 -24.25
C ASN A 32 -13.18 -1.37 -25.36
N ASP A 33 -13.33 -2.64 -25.01
CA ASP A 33 -13.49 -3.76 -25.97
C ASP A 33 -12.48 -3.72 -27.14
N LYS A 34 -11.28 -3.23 -26.85
CA LYS A 34 -10.23 -3.01 -27.85
C LYS A 34 -9.67 -4.30 -28.43
N PHE A 35 -9.85 -5.40 -27.70
CA PHE A 35 -9.39 -6.72 -28.07
C PHE A 35 -10.54 -7.73 -27.97
N PRO A 36 -10.66 -8.69 -28.92
CA PRO A 36 -11.63 -9.76 -28.77
C PRO A 36 -11.29 -10.65 -27.58
N SER A 37 -12.30 -11.16 -26.90
CA SER A 37 -12.15 -11.92 -25.65
C SER A 37 -11.26 -13.17 -25.77
N ASP A 38 -11.29 -13.80 -26.92
CA ASP A 38 -10.48 -14.98 -27.26
C ASP A 38 -9.00 -14.67 -27.54
N ALA A 39 -8.67 -13.38 -27.72
CA ALA A 39 -7.31 -12.89 -27.86
C ALA A 39 -6.71 -12.34 -26.54
N ILE A 40 -7.44 -12.46 -25.43
CA ILE A 40 -7.01 -11.97 -24.13
C ILE A 40 -6.64 -13.13 -23.21
N TYR A 41 -5.40 -13.13 -22.73
CA TYR A 41 -4.99 -13.99 -21.63
C TYR A 41 -4.78 -13.13 -20.39
N ASN A 42 -5.49 -13.46 -19.33
CA ASN A 42 -5.39 -12.76 -18.05
C ASN A 42 -4.84 -13.72 -16.99
N TRP A 43 -3.80 -13.28 -16.26
CA TRP A 43 -3.22 -14.00 -15.15
C TRP A 43 -3.17 -13.07 -13.95
N THR A 44 -3.98 -13.40 -12.94
CA THR A 44 -4.12 -12.58 -11.74
C THR A 44 -3.28 -13.13 -10.61
N TYR A 45 -3.11 -12.32 -9.56
CA TYR A 45 -2.52 -12.78 -8.30
C TYR A 45 -3.27 -14.00 -7.72
N ALA A 46 -4.60 -14.02 -7.81
CA ALA A 46 -5.40 -15.13 -7.34
C ALA A 46 -5.10 -16.43 -8.14
N ASP A 47 -4.87 -16.32 -9.46
CA ASP A 47 -4.50 -17.46 -10.29
C ASP A 47 -3.11 -17.98 -9.93
N GLU A 48 -2.17 -17.07 -9.68
CA GLU A 48 -0.83 -17.41 -9.20
C GLU A 48 -0.86 -18.16 -7.86
N GLN A 49 -1.63 -17.67 -6.89
CA GLN A 49 -1.74 -18.33 -5.58
C GLN A 49 -2.44 -19.69 -5.68
N LYS A 50 -3.43 -19.84 -6.55
CA LYS A 50 -4.04 -21.14 -6.84
C LYS A 50 -3.04 -22.10 -7.47
N ALA A 51 -2.26 -21.64 -8.46
CA ALA A 51 -1.23 -22.44 -9.09
C ALA A 51 -0.14 -22.86 -8.09
N LYS A 52 0.26 -21.95 -7.20
CA LYS A 52 1.20 -22.24 -6.10
C LYS A 52 0.70 -23.34 -5.17
N ALA A 53 -0.55 -23.23 -4.72
CA ALA A 53 -1.16 -24.19 -3.79
C ALA A 53 -1.50 -25.53 -4.44
N GLY A 54 -1.87 -25.50 -5.71
CA GLY A 54 -2.30 -26.69 -6.49
C GLY A 54 -1.16 -27.38 -7.23
N TRP A 55 0.11 -26.96 -7.07
CA TRP A 55 1.24 -27.58 -7.75
C TRP A 55 1.41 -29.03 -7.33
N ASN A 56 1.31 -29.94 -8.28
CA ASN A 56 1.36 -31.38 -8.02
C ASN A 56 2.35 -32.15 -8.95
N ASP A 57 3.19 -31.40 -9.69
CA ASP A 57 4.21 -32.02 -10.53
C ASP A 57 5.39 -32.45 -9.65
N ALA A 58 5.55 -33.77 -9.48
CA ALA A 58 6.63 -34.33 -8.65
C ALA A 58 8.01 -34.29 -9.35
N GLU A 59 8.04 -34.09 -10.67
CA GLU A 59 9.29 -34.06 -11.45
C GLU A 59 9.88 -32.67 -11.60
N ARG A 60 9.08 -31.63 -11.32
CA ARG A 60 9.49 -30.22 -11.46
C ARG A 60 9.31 -29.46 -10.17
N ASN A 61 10.27 -28.60 -9.86
CA ASN A 61 10.12 -27.65 -8.77
C ASN A 61 8.96 -26.70 -9.04
N ASN A 62 8.21 -26.38 -7.99
CA ASN A 62 7.12 -25.40 -8.07
C ASN A 62 7.70 -24.01 -8.42
N PRO A 63 7.46 -23.46 -9.61
CA PRO A 63 8.01 -22.17 -10.00
C PRO A 63 7.42 -21.01 -9.21
N TYR A 64 6.31 -21.23 -8.52
CA TYR A 64 5.60 -20.23 -7.71
C TYR A 64 5.99 -20.29 -6.23
N GLU A 65 6.81 -21.27 -5.81
CA GLU A 65 7.09 -21.53 -4.39
C GLU A 65 7.64 -20.31 -3.66
N ASN A 66 8.56 -19.60 -4.29
CA ASN A 66 9.23 -18.44 -3.71
C ASN A 66 8.50 -17.10 -3.96
N LEU A 67 7.36 -17.11 -4.65
CA LEU A 67 6.57 -15.90 -4.84
C LEU A 67 5.87 -15.51 -3.53
N PRO A 68 5.93 -14.22 -3.15
CA PRO A 68 5.38 -13.77 -1.88
C PRO A 68 3.86 -13.85 -1.86
N GLN A 69 3.30 -14.13 -0.69
CA GLN A 69 1.88 -14.00 -0.45
C GLN A 69 1.57 -12.60 0.04
N LEU A 70 0.59 -11.95 -0.60
CA LEU A 70 0.04 -10.69 -0.13
C LEU A 70 -0.97 -10.96 0.99
N ASN A 71 -0.68 -10.44 2.17
CA ASN A 71 -1.61 -10.41 3.29
C ASN A 71 -2.09 -8.97 3.46
N LEU A 72 -3.39 -8.74 3.24
CA LEU A 72 -4.02 -7.44 3.43
C LEU A 72 -4.68 -7.40 4.80
N PHE A 73 -4.17 -6.52 5.65
CA PHE A 73 -4.76 -6.26 6.96
C PHE A 73 -5.41 -4.89 6.95
N THR A 74 -6.67 -4.83 7.38
CA THR A 74 -7.36 -3.57 7.61
C THR A 74 -7.47 -3.36 9.12
N TYR A 75 -7.02 -2.20 9.57
CA TYR A 75 -7.13 -1.81 10.97
C TYR A 75 -8.15 -0.68 11.07
N GLN A 76 -9.17 -0.90 11.86
CA GLN A 76 -10.03 0.20 12.27
C GLN A 76 -9.20 1.04 13.24
N MET A 77 -8.88 2.27 12.85
CA MET A 77 -8.19 3.20 13.74
C MET A 77 -9.07 3.39 14.98
N SER A 78 -8.53 2.98 16.11
CA SER A 78 -9.30 2.80 17.33
C SER A 78 -9.95 4.09 17.81
N GLU A 79 -10.95 3.93 18.66
CA GLU A 79 -11.65 4.97 19.42
C GLU A 79 -10.69 5.97 20.08
N ILE A 80 -9.49 5.56 20.46
CA ILE A 80 -8.45 6.40 21.05
C ILE A 80 -8.09 7.60 20.15
N ILE A 81 -7.91 7.38 18.86
CA ILE A 81 -7.60 8.48 17.91
C ILE A 81 -8.85 9.31 17.63
N ARG A 82 -10.01 8.68 17.62
CA ARG A 82 -11.29 9.37 17.44
C ARG A 82 -11.57 10.31 18.62
N GLU A 83 -11.37 9.87 19.85
CA GLU A 83 -11.58 10.67 21.06
C GLU A 83 -10.61 11.85 21.15
N GLU A 84 -9.35 11.67 20.77
CA GLU A 84 -8.35 12.76 20.79
C GLU A 84 -8.61 13.81 19.71
N LEU A 85 -9.04 13.41 18.53
CA LEU A 85 -9.44 14.36 17.47
C LEU A 85 -10.74 15.09 17.81
N GLN A 86 -11.66 14.46 18.54
CA GLN A 86 -12.90 15.09 19.01
C GLN A 86 -12.65 16.11 20.14
N GLN A 87 -11.65 15.89 20.98
CA GLN A 87 -11.28 16.86 22.02
C GLN A 87 -10.57 18.11 21.49
N GLY A 88 -10.00 18.05 20.28
CA GLY A 88 -9.32 19.18 19.64
C GLY A 88 -10.19 20.07 18.76
N VAL A 89 -11.43 19.69 18.50
CA VAL A 89 -12.35 20.40 17.61
C VAL A 89 -13.72 20.51 18.27
N GLU A 90 -13.83 21.38 19.27
CA GLU A 90 -15.14 21.94 19.63
C GLU A 90 -15.60 22.89 18.51
N ILE A 91 -16.29 22.35 17.54
CA ILE A 91 -17.10 23.13 16.61
C ILE A 91 -18.54 23.04 17.09
N GLU A 92 -19.14 24.22 17.30
CA GLU A 92 -20.50 24.46 17.75
C GLU A 92 -21.51 23.42 17.22
N GLY A 93 -21.98 22.51 18.09
CA GLY A 93 -23.40 22.14 18.14
C GLY A 93 -23.94 21.12 17.14
N GLU A 94 -23.20 20.53 16.23
CA GLU A 94 -23.71 19.48 15.35
C GLU A 94 -22.78 18.24 15.34
N THR A 95 -23.38 17.08 15.65
CA THR A 95 -22.75 15.76 15.57
C THR A 95 -22.65 15.35 14.09
N GLU A 96 -21.66 15.86 13.39
CA GLU A 96 -21.28 15.26 12.12
C GLU A 96 -20.35 14.08 12.36
N GLU A 97 -20.61 12.93 11.70
CA GLU A 97 -19.69 11.82 11.63
C GLU A 97 -18.44 12.26 10.85
N TYR A 98 -17.44 12.77 11.54
CA TYR A 98 -16.18 13.12 10.90
C TYR A 98 -15.46 11.86 10.43
N ALA A 99 -15.30 11.73 9.12
CA ALA A 99 -14.37 10.77 8.56
C ALA A 99 -12.95 11.09 9.04
N PHE A 100 -12.24 10.08 9.52
CA PHE A 100 -10.85 10.23 9.94
C PHE A 100 -9.99 10.78 8.78
N ASP A 101 -9.41 11.97 8.96
CA ASP A 101 -8.50 12.56 7.99
C ASP A 101 -7.03 12.23 8.35
N LEU A 102 -6.47 11.30 7.61
CA LEU A 102 -5.06 10.88 7.75
C LEU A 102 -4.08 12.06 7.53
N ASN A 103 -4.41 13.02 6.67
CA ASN A 103 -3.56 14.18 6.41
C ASN A 103 -3.57 15.15 7.58
N LEU A 104 -4.71 15.28 8.25
CA LEU A 104 -4.80 16.08 9.46
C LEU A 104 -4.02 15.43 10.60
N PHE A 105 -4.19 14.12 10.78
CA PHE A 105 -3.49 13.34 11.81
C PHE A 105 -1.96 13.45 11.70
N PHE A 106 -1.42 13.33 10.50
CA PHE A 106 0.01 13.48 10.24
C PHE A 106 0.41 14.90 9.82
N SER A 107 -0.36 15.91 10.19
CA SER A 107 -0.01 17.30 9.89
C SER A 107 1.21 17.75 10.70
N VAL A 108 2.02 18.62 10.08
CA VAL A 108 3.32 19.05 10.58
C VAL A 108 3.34 20.57 10.76
N LYS A 109 3.92 21.02 11.87
CA LYS A 109 4.18 22.43 12.16
C LYS A 109 5.34 22.96 11.30
N ALA A 110 5.51 24.27 11.25
CA ALA A 110 6.60 24.92 10.52
C ALA A 110 8.01 24.48 10.98
N ASN A 111 8.16 24.04 12.22
CA ASN A 111 9.42 23.53 12.78
C ASN A 111 9.72 22.07 12.41
N GLY A 112 8.80 21.38 11.70
CA GLY A 112 8.95 19.99 11.28
C GLY A 112 8.45 18.95 12.28
N ASP A 113 7.86 19.34 13.42
CA ASP A 113 7.26 18.42 14.40
C ASP A 113 5.78 18.20 14.08
N PHE A 114 5.20 17.08 14.50
CA PHE A 114 3.78 16.82 14.32
C PHE A 114 2.93 17.79 15.12
N VAL A 115 1.78 18.17 14.57
CA VAL A 115 0.75 18.93 15.30
C VAL A 115 0.22 18.10 16.45
N TYR A 116 -0.06 16.82 16.18
CA TYR A 116 -0.58 15.83 17.14
C TYR A 116 0.50 14.84 17.53
N GLU A 117 1.61 15.35 18.10
CA GLU A 117 2.81 14.58 18.44
C GLU A 117 2.49 13.35 19.29
N GLU A 118 1.77 13.55 20.40
CA GLU A 118 1.40 12.48 21.33
C GLU A 118 0.52 11.42 20.70
N SER A 119 -0.42 11.81 19.84
CA SER A 119 -1.31 10.88 19.13
C SER A 119 -0.54 10.03 18.14
N VAL A 120 0.46 10.62 17.45
CA VAL A 120 1.35 9.87 16.57
C VAL A 120 2.22 8.88 17.36
N ASP A 121 2.73 9.27 18.52
CA ASP A 121 3.49 8.36 19.39
C ASP A 121 2.63 7.19 19.87
N ARG A 122 1.44 7.44 20.37
CA ARG A 122 0.50 6.39 20.78
C ARG A 122 0.13 5.45 19.63
N PHE A 123 -0.01 5.99 18.42
CA PHE A 123 -0.26 5.18 17.23
C PHE A 123 0.92 4.23 16.95
N LEU A 124 2.15 4.72 16.98
CA LEU A 124 3.34 3.89 16.77
C LEU A 124 3.50 2.84 17.87
N ASP A 125 3.29 3.24 19.12
CA ASP A 125 3.31 2.33 20.27
C ASP A 125 2.23 1.24 20.13
N ALA A 126 1.04 1.59 19.71
CA ALA A 126 -0.04 0.63 19.48
C ALA A 126 0.33 -0.40 18.41
N LEU A 127 0.97 0.01 17.31
CA LEU A 127 1.43 -0.90 16.26
C LEU A 127 2.45 -1.93 16.76
N THR A 128 3.20 -1.61 17.81
CA THR A 128 4.29 -2.44 18.34
C THR A 128 3.92 -3.20 19.62
N SER A 129 2.83 -2.85 20.28
CA SER A 129 2.43 -3.44 21.57
C SER A 129 1.16 -4.28 21.49
N GLN A 130 0.25 -4.02 20.58
CA GLN A 130 -1.01 -4.75 20.49
C GLN A 130 -0.89 -5.97 19.61
N GLU A 131 -1.25 -7.15 20.12
CA GLU A 131 -1.08 -8.47 19.46
C GLU A 131 -1.64 -8.58 18.04
N LYS A 132 -2.69 -7.83 17.73
CA LYS A 132 -3.30 -7.82 16.39
C LYS A 132 -2.45 -7.15 15.30
N PHE A 133 -1.39 -6.45 15.68
CA PHE A 133 -0.55 -5.73 14.72
C PHE A 133 0.72 -6.52 14.35
N PRO A 134 1.19 -6.43 13.10
CA PRO A 134 2.31 -7.24 12.61
C PRO A 134 3.66 -6.91 13.24
N PHE A 135 3.78 -5.80 13.98
CA PHE A 135 5.00 -5.38 14.65
C PHE A 135 5.03 -5.72 16.15
N SER A 136 4.00 -6.37 16.66
CA SER A 136 3.80 -6.54 18.11
C SER A 136 4.73 -7.55 18.76
N THR A 137 5.20 -8.56 18.03
CA THR A 137 6.12 -9.55 18.59
C THR A 137 7.42 -9.65 17.79
N PRO A 138 8.54 -10.09 18.43
CA PRO A 138 9.80 -10.32 17.73
C PRO A 138 9.68 -11.31 16.58
N GLU A 139 8.86 -12.36 16.74
CA GLU A 139 8.66 -13.39 15.73
C GLU A 139 7.92 -12.85 14.50
N LEU A 140 6.96 -11.96 14.69
CA LEU A 140 6.28 -11.28 13.60
C LEU A 140 7.21 -10.27 12.92
N ARG A 141 7.95 -9.49 13.70
CA ARG A 141 8.94 -8.52 13.19
C ARG A 141 10.03 -9.18 12.38
N ALA A 142 10.52 -10.36 12.78
CA ALA A 142 11.55 -11.10 12.07
C ALA A 142 11.14 -11.48 10.62
N LYS A 143 9.84 -11.52 10.33
CA LYS A 143 9.30 -11.78 8.98
C LYS A 143 9.20 -10.52 8.13
N LEU A 144 9.25 -9.35 8.75
CA LEU A 144 9.09 -8.05 8.10
C LEU A 144 10.47 -7.40 7.93
N LYS A 145 11.14 -7.68 6.82
CA LYS A 145 12.48 -7.14 6.55
C LYS A 145 12.48 -5.68 6.12
N HIS A 146 11.37 -5.22 5.55
CA HIS A 146 11.21 -3.86 5.04
C HIS A 146 9.82 -3.34 5.39
N THR A 147 9.72 -2.05 5.68
CA THR A 147 8.45 -1.35 5.84
C THR A 147 8.36 -0.22 4.83
N PHE A 148 7.18 -0.02 4.27
CA PHE A 148 6.90 1.09 3.37
C PHE A 148 5.73 1.90 3.89
N TRP A 149 5.98 3.19 4.16
CA TRP A 149 5.00 4.12 4.72
C TRP A 149 4.63 5.15 3.66
N LEU A 150 3.38 5.08 3.19
CA LEU A 150 2.87 6.00 2.19
C LEU A 150 2.04 7.09 2.86
N LEU A 151 2.50 8.33 2.74
CA LEU A 151 1.80 9.52 3.20
C LEU A 151 1.59 10.48 2.02
N ASN A 152 0.51 11.25 2.06
CA ASN A 152 0.16 12.16 0.97
C ASN A 152 1.02 13.44 0.93
N ARG A 153 1.71 13.77 2.05
CA ARG A 153 2.51 15.02 2.18
C ARG A 153 3.97 14.70 2.45
N VAL A 154 4.84 15.39 1.74
CA VAL A 154 6.30 15.22 1.86
C VAL A 154 6.80 15.56 3.26
N ASP A 155 6.27 16.63 3.86
CA ASP A 155 6.66 17.07 5.22
C ASP A 155 6.28 16.03 6.26
N SER A 156 5.08 15.48 6.17
CA SER A 156 4.60 14.39 7.02
C SER A 156 5.48 13.14 6.88
N ALA A 157 5.87 12.79 5.66
CA ALA A 157 6.75 11.65 5.42
C ALA A 157 8.14 11.85 6.04
N LYS A 158 8.71 13.06 5.93
CA LYS A 158 10.00 13.40 6.57
C LYS A 158 9.93 13.36 8.09
N ALA A 159 8.87 13.93 8.68
CA ALA A 159 8.65 13.93 10.12
C ALA A 159 8.47 12.50 10.64
N LEU A 160 7.67 11.67 9.94
CA LEU A 160 7.47 10.29 10.31
C LEU A 160 8.77 9.47 10.19
N ALA A 161 9.54 9.66 9.13
CA ALA A 161 10.83 8.97 8.97
C ALA A 161 11.80 9.29 10.13
N LYS A 162 11.86 10.56 10.57
CA LYS A 162 12.65 10.97 11.73
C LYS A 162 12.17 10.27 13.02
N LYS A 163 10.86 10.21 13.21
CA LYS A 163 10.25 9.60 14.39
C LYS A 163 10.43 8.08 14.39
N LEU A 164 10.24 7.41 13.26
CA LEU A 164 10.47 5.97 13.12
C LEU A 164 11.91 5.57 13.43
N LYS A 165 12.90 6.36 12.97
CA LYS A 165 14.31 6.13 13.29
C LYS A 165 14.63 6.25 14.79
N ALA A 166 13.91 7.10 15.50
CA ALA A 166 14.06 7.27 16.93
C ALA A 166 13.25 6.27 17.78
N HIS A 167 12.29 5.55 17.14
CA HIS A 167 11.42 4.63 17.84
C HIS A 167 12.15 3.32 18.19
N PRO A 168 11.98 2.77 19.41
CA PRO A 168 12.74 1.58 19.87
C PRO A 168 12.60 0.36 18.96
N VAL A 169 11.43 0.14 18.39
CA VAL A 169 11.17 -1.01 17.51
C VAL A 169 11.45 -0.67 16.06
N PHE A 170 10.90 0.44 15.55
CA PHE A 170 11.06 0.79 14.14
C PHE A 170 12.47 1.27 13.80
N GLY A 171 13.22 1.82 14.76
CA GLY A 171 14.61 2.21 14.56
C GLY A 171 15.58 1.04 14.34
N GLU A 172 15.14 -0.20 14.58
CA GLU A 172 15.92 -1.41 14.25
C GLU A 172 15.88 -1.74 12.74
N TYR A 173 14.97 -1.13 11.97
CA TYR A 173 14.90 -1.26 10.51
C TYR A 173 15.74 -0.17 9.86
N GLU A 174 16.73 -0.55 9.04
CA GLU A 174 17.56 0.38 8.25
C GLU A 174 16.93 0.74 6.89
#